data_47fef3bf8013fc565c73a384487b92f4
#
_entry.id   47fef3bf8013fc565c73a384487b92f4
#
_cell.length_a   1.000
_cell.length_b   1.000
_cell.length_c   1.000
_cell.angle_alpha   90.00
_cell.angle_beta   90.00
_cell.angle_gamma   90.00
#
_symmetry.space_group_name_H-M   'P 1'
#
loop_
_entity.id
_entity.type
_entity.pdbx_description
1 polymer ?
#
loop_
_entity_poly.entity_id
_entity_poly.type
_entity_poly.pdbx_seq_one_letter_code
_entity_poly.pdbx_strand_id
1 'polypeptide(L)'
;MSFGDPNNPYGQQPPQGQPGYGQQAPQGVPPQYGYPQQPAPGAAPQYGYPQQTPPPAQYGAYPPPGMPGMPVGMPPLAHWGLRVGAYLLDVLIIAGPMYALIGLGAAFAGDETGDSVAGVFGLIGMLYAFGMAIFQLYKEGTTGQSIGKKIVGISLHREADGATLGFGMAFVRKLAHALDSLSCYLGWLWPLWDSKKQTFADKVCSTVVVKVNSNG
;
A
#
# COMPACT_ATOMS: atom_id res chain seq x y z
N MET A 1 -5.05 67.63 -27.93
CA MET A 1 -6.32 67.31 -27.26
C MET A 1 -6.70 65.92 -27.72
N SER A 2 -6.51 64.95 -26.84
CA SER A 2 -7.02 63.60 -27.10
C SER A 2 -7.48 63.04 -25.74
N PHE A 3 -8.77 62.77 -25.65
CA PHE A 3 -9.43 62.30 -24.45
C PHE A 3 -9.20 60.78 -24.29
N GLY A 4 -8.70 60.36 -23.14
CA GLY A 4 -8.59 58.95 -22.78
C GLY A 4 -9.97 58.35 -22.47
N ASP A 5 -10.13 57.11 -22.87
CA ASP A 5 -11.34 56.28 -22.73
C ASP A 5 -11.49 55.79 -21.27
N PRO A 6 -12.64 55.99 -20.60
CA PRO A 6 -12.83 55.65 -19.18
C PRO A 6 -13.19 54.20 -18.89
N ASN A 7 -13.18 53.28 -19.87
CA ASN A 7 -13.72 51.92 -19.72
C ASN A 7 -12.72 50.78 -19.94
N ASN A 8 -11.44 50.93 -19.53
CA ASN A 8 -10.51 49.80 -19.61
C ASN A 8 -9.97 49.41 -18.21
N PRO A 9 -10.53 48.38 -17.52
CA PRO A 9 -10.07 47.96 -16.20
C PRO A 9 -8.87 46.99 -16.20
N TYR A 10 -8.21 46.72 -17.35
CA TYR A 10 -7.13 45.73 -17.46
C TYR A 10 -5.79 46.35 -17.90
N GLY A 11 -5.35 47.42 -17.30
CA GLY A 11 -4.12 48.05 -17.72
C GLY A 11 -3.19 48.42 -16.57
N GLN A 12 -2.67 47.46 -15.79
CA GLN A 12 -1.45 47.69 -15.00
C GLN A 12 -0.70 46.38 -14.81
N GLN A 13 0.37 46.17 -15.57
CA GLN A 13 1.41 45.16 -15.30
C GLN A 13 2.31 45.62 -14.15
N PRO A 14 2.64 44.77 -13.18
CA PRO A 14 3.67 45.08 -12.19
C PRO A 14 5.08 45.00 -12.79
N PRO A 15 6.04 45.80 -12.29
CA PRO A 15 7.40 45.86 -12.83
C PRO A 15 8.19 44.60 -12.52
N GLN A 16 8.92 44.09 -13.52
CA GLN A 16 9.91 43.03 -13.40
C GLN A 16 11.11 43.48 -12.56
N GLY A 17 11.32 42.82 -11.42
CA GLY A 17 12.52 42.94 -10.60
C GLY A 17 13.65 42.05 -11.10
N GLN A 18 14.84 42.65 -11.27
CA GLN A 18 16.11 42.04 -11.66
C GLN A 18 16.60 41.00 -10.64
N PRO A 19 17.40 39.98 -11.08
CA PRO A 19 18.03 39.04 -10.18
C PRO A 19 19.29 39.60 -9.51
N GLY A 20 19.25 39.65 -8.17
CA GLY A 20 20.40 39.99 -7.35
C GLY A 20 21.22 38.75 -6.97
N TYR A 21 22.54 38.83 -7.19
CA TYR A 21 23.54 37.84 -6.79
C TYR A 21 23.78 37.77 -5.28
N GLY A 22 23.88 36.58 -4.78
CA GLY A 22 24.69 36.02 -3.70
C GLY A 22 24.86 36.79 -2.40
N GLN A 23 24.44 36.18 -1.29
CA GLN A 23 25.19 36.24 -0.03
C GLN A 23 25.01 34.96 0.78
N GLN A 24 26.15 34.50 1.35
CA GLN A 24 26.35 33.32 2.16
C GLN A 24 25.50 33.33 3.44
N ALA A 25 25.05 32.14 3.85
CA ALA A 25 24.38 31.91 5.11
C ALA A 25 25.35 32.00 6.30
N PRO A 26 24.96 32.61 7.42
CA PRO A 26 25.63 32.44 8.71
C PRO A 26 25.10 31.21 9.44
N GLN A 27 26.02 30.48 10.07
CA GLN A 27 25.77 29.35 10.96
C GLN A 27 25.04 29.76 12.25
N GLY A 28 24.12 28.90 12.69
CA GLY A 28 23.90 28.56 14.10
C GLY A 28 23.15 29.55 14.98
N VAL A 29 21.83 29.33 15.19
CA VAL A 29 21.12 29.80 16.40
C VAL A 29 20.23 28.65 16.90
N PRO A 30 20.18 28.35 18.23
CA PRO A 30 19.37 27.28 18.79
C PRO A 30 17.86 27.61 18.77
N PRO A 31 16.96 26.60 18.83
CA PRO A 31 15.52 26.81 18.71
C PRO A 31 14.97 27.54 19.95
N GLN A 32 14.41 28.72 19.73
CA GLN A 32 13.68 29.50 20.73
C GLN A 32 12.21 29.07 20.73
N TYR A 33 11.70 28.72 21.90
CA TYR A 33 10.29 28.43 22.16
C TYR A 33 9.42 29.61 21.71
N GLY A 34 8.55 29.40 20.68
CA GLY A 34 7.63 30.38 20.17
C GLY A 34 6.35 30.47 20.97
N TYR A 35 6.01 31.70 21.41
CA TYR A 35 4.72 32.06 21.97
C TYR A 35 3.61 32.02 20.88
N PRO A 36 2.33 31.80 21.24
CA PRO A 36 1.22 31.80 20.28
C PRO A 36 1.03 33.22 19.65
N GLN A 37 1.07 33.30 18.33
CA GLN A 37 0.74 34.51 17.62
C GLN A 37 -0.77 34.81 17.69
N GLN A 38 -1.12 36.05 18.10
CA GLN A 38 -2.48 36.56 18.02
C GLN A 38 -2.94 36.72 16.55
N PRO A 39 -4.20 36.43 16.23
CA PRO A 39 -4.73 36.63 14.88
C PRO A 39 -4.89 38.11 14.56
N ALA A 40 -4.51 38.51 13.34
CA ALA A 40 -4.74 39.85 12.81
C ALA A 40 -6.24 40.09 12.58
N PRO A 41 -6.78 41.31 12.86
CA PRO A 41 -8.18 41.63 12.62
C PRO A 41 -8.42 41.91 11.13
N GLY A 42 -9.33 41.13 10.49
CA GLY A 42 -9.85 41.48 9.17
C GLY A 42 -9.98 40.39 8.12
N ALA A 43 -10.13 39.12 8.47
CA ALA A 43 -10.46 38.08 7.48
C ALA A 43 -11.97 37.78 7.53
N ALA A 44 -12.65 37.89 6.37
CA ALA A 44 -14.05 37.53 6.19
C ALA A 44 -14.29 36.02 6.40
N PRO A 45 -15.48 35.60 6.85
CA PRO A 45 -15.75 34.17 7.11
C PRO A 45 -15.83 33.40 5.78
N GLN A 46 -14.85 32.52 5.54
CA GLN A 46 -14.88 31.53 4.47
C GLN A 46 -15.74 30.38 4.95
N TYR A 47 -16.91 30.16 4.32
CA TYR A 47 -17.69 28.94 4.48
C TYR A 47 -16.92 27.75 3.91
N GLY A 48 -16.14 27.08 4.77
CA GLY A 48 -15.48 25.81 4.47
C GLY A 48 -16.32 24.67 5.05
N TYR A 49 -16.53 23.63 4.24
CA TYR A 49 -17.08 22.35 4.72
C TYR A 49 -16.23 21.83 5.88
N PRO A 50 -16.83 21.15 6.90
CA PRO A 50 -16.07 20.57 7.98
C PRO A 50 -15.10 19.51 7.40
N GLN A 51 -13.82 19.82 7.38
CA GLN A 51 -12.78 18.84 7.14
C GLN A 51 -12.81 17.86 8.33
N GLN A 52 -13.32 16.64 8.10
CA GLN A 52 -13.20 15.57 9.07
C GLN A 52 -11.71 15.32 9.28
N THR A 53 -11.20 15.73 10.43
CA THR A 53 -9.87 15.34 10.88
C THR A 53 -9.84 13.81 10.98
N PRO A 54 -8.90 13.12 10.29
CA PRO A 54 -8.75 11.70 10.49
C PRO A 54 -8.46 11.43 11.96
N PRO A 55 -8.98 10.32 12.53
CA PRO A 55 -8.69 9.97 13.92
C PRO A 55 -7.18 9.87 14.12
N PRO A 56 -6.64 10.28 15.30
CA PRO A 56 -5.22 10.23 15.57
C PRO A 56 -4.74 8.78 15.47
N ALA A 57 -3.90 8.51 14.48
CA ALA A 57 -3.23 7.23 14.35
C ALA A 57 -2.27 7.08 15.53
N GLN A 58 -2.60 6.19 16.44
CA GLN A 58 -1.78 5.82 17.59
C GLN A 58 -0.62 4.94 17.11
N TYR A 59 0.44 5.56 16.58
CA TYR A 59 1.66 4.86 16.17
C TYR A 59 2.88 5.58 16.76
N GLY A 60 3.47 4.95 17.77
CA GLY A 60 4.78 5.32 18.27
C GLY A 60 5.87 4.88 17.29
N ALA A 61 6.31 5.81 16.49
CA ALA A 61 7.64 6.01 15.86
C ALA A 61 7.46 7.04 14.76
N TYR A 62 8.28 8.08 14.75
CA TYR A 62 8.30 9.10 13.69
C TYR A 62 8.40 8.42 12.31
N PRO A 63 7.45 8.65 11.39
CA PRO A 63 7.62 8.17 10.03
C PRO A 63 8.84 8.89 9.42
N PRO A 64 9.68 8.19 8.65
CA PRO A 64 10.72 8.85 7.87
C PRO A 64 10.09 9.90 6.95
N PRO A 65 10.83 11.00 6.60
CA PRO A 65 10.31 12.05 5.71
C PRO A 65 9.70 11.40 4.48
N GLY A 66 8.43 11.78 4.19
CA GLY A 66 7.61 11.10 3.20
C GLY A 66 8.30 10.93 1.86
N MET A 67 8.31 9.72 1.31
CA MET A 67 8.73 9.51 -0.07
C MET A 67 7.81 10.31 -1.00
N PRO A 68 8.34 10.96 -2.05
CA PRO A 68 7.54 11.71 -3.00
C PRO A 68 6.38 10.84 -3.56
N GLY A 69 5.15 11.31 -3.41
CA GLY A 69 3.94 10.64 -3.90
C GLY A 69 3.27 9.66 -2.94
N MET A 70 3.70 9.56 -1.68
CA MET A 70 2.98 8.79 -0.66
C MET A 70 2.26 9.69 0.34
N PRO A 71 1.09 9.27 0.89
CA PRO A 71 0.41 9.99 1.95
C PRO A 71 1.29 10.20 3.17
N VAL A 72 1.19 11.38 3.77
CA VAL A 72 1.88 11.68 5.03
C VAL A 72 1.36 10.75 6.13
N GLY A 73 2.26 10.11 6.87
CA GLY A 73 1.90 9.20 7.96
C GLY A 73 1.76 7.72 7.56
N MET A 74 2.04 7.34 6.30
CA MET A 74 2.05 5.94 5.91
C MET A 74 3.17 5.17 6.63
N PRO A 75 2.89 3.95 7.16
CA PRO A 75 3.90 3.14 7.83
C PRO A 75 5.08 2.78 6.91
N PRO A 76 6.25 2.40 7.46
CA PRO A 76 7.41 2.01 6.67
C PRO A 76 7.10 0.88 5.69
N LEU A 77 7.67 0.94 4.48
CA LEU A 77 7.49 -0.08 3.47
C LEU A 77 8.04 -1.44 3.91
N ALA A 78 7.33 -2.51 3.56
CA ALA A 78 7.79 -3.87 3.80
C ALA A 78 8.93 -4.22 2.84
N HIS A 79 10.07 -4.67 3.39
CA HIS A 79 11.16 -5.18 2.55
C HIS A 79 10.79 -6.52 1.89
N TRP A 80 11.50 -6.85 0.81
CA TRP A 80 11.24 -8.02 -0.02
C TRP A 80 11.15 -9.34 0.78
N GLY A 81 12.06 -9.58 1.72
CA GLY A 81 12.07 -10.82 2.52
C GLY A 81 10.79 -11.06 3.33
N LEU A 82 10.18 -10.00 3.90
CA LEU A 82 8.90 -10.15 4.59
C LEU A 82 7.76 -10.54 3.63
N ARG A 83 7.77 -10.03 2.40
CA ARG A 83 6.79 -10.39 1.37
C ARG A 83 6.93 -11.85 0.95
N VAL A 84 8.18 -12.31 0.76
CA VAL A 84 8.46 -13.73 0.46
C VAL A 84 8.05 -14.61 1.63
N GLY A 85 8.39 -14.24 2.87
CA GLY A 85 7.97 -14.98 4.06
C GLY A 85 6.46 -15.09 4.18
N ALA A 86 5.72 -13.99 3.97
CA ALA A 86 4.26 -14.01 3.95
C ALA A 86 3.71 -14.96 2.87
N TYR A 87 4.26 -14.89 1.66
CA TYR A 87 3.85 -15.75 0.54
C TYR A 87 4.08 -17.22 0.84
N LEU A 88 5.26 -17.59 1.37
CA LEU A 88 5.57 -18.97 1.73
C LEU A 88 4.65 -19.51 2.81
N LEU A 89 4.32 -18.69 3.82
CA LEU A 89 3.34 -19.07 4.84
C LEU A 89 1.95 -19.28 4.25
N ASP A 90 1.49 -18.37 3.37
CA ASP A 90 0.19 -18.52 2.70
C ASP A 90 0.14 -19.78 1.83
N VAL A 91 1.20 -20.07 1.09
CA VAL A 91 1.33 -21.31 0.30
C VAL A 91 1.31 -22.53 1.22
N LEU A 92 2.05 -22.54 2.32
CA LEU A 92 2.08 -23.67 3.25
C LEU A 92 0.70 -23.92 3.89
N ILE A 93 -0.03 -22.87 4.24
CA ILE A 93 -1.39 -22.97 4.82
C ILE A 93 -2.38 -23.56 3.81
N ILE A 94 -2.26 -23.24 2.52
CA ILE A 94 -3.13 -23.76 1.47
C ILE A 94 -2.69 -25.15 1.02
N ALA A 95 -1.43 -25.30 0.66
CA ALA A 95 -0.90 -26.50 0.04
C ALA A 95 -0.61 -27.63 1.04
N GLY A 96 -0.20 -27.29 2.27
CA GLY A 96 0.13 -28.28 3.29
C GLY A 96 -1.01 -29.26 3.57
N PRO A 97 -2.18 -28.82 4.01
CA PRO A 97 -3.33 -29.69 4.26
C PRO A 97 -3.84 -30.38 2.99
N MET A 98 -3.80 -29.69 1.84
CA MET A 98 -4.18 -30.27 0.55
C MET A 98 -3.32 -31.48 0.23
N TYR A 99 -1.99 -31.35 0.29
CA TYR A 99 -1.08 -32.45 0.00
C TYR A 99 -1.09 -33.53 1.07
N ALA A 100 -1.35 -33.16 2.34
CA ALA A 100 -1.54 -34.16 3.39
C ALA A 100 -2.76 -35.08 3.13
N LEU A 101 -3.88 -34.48 2.68
CA LEU A 101 -5.08 -35.22 2.29
C LEU A 101 -4.81 -36.12 1.06
N ILE A 102 -4.16 -35.57 0.03
CA ILE A 102 -3.80 -36.36 -1.17
C ILE A 102 -2.89 -37.52 -0.79
N GLY A 103 -1.86 -37.26 0.05
CA GLY A 103 -0.94 -38.32 0.52
C GLY A 103 -1.63 -39.37 1.37
N LEU A 104 -2.57 -38.97 2.23
CA LEU A 104 -3.40 -39.89 3.01
C LEU A 104 -4.26 -40.78 2.08
N GLY A 105 -4.91 -40.16 1.08
CA GLY A 105 -5.69 -40.92 0.09
C GLY A 105 -4.84 -41.93 -0.69
N ALA A 106 -3.61 -41.56 -1.08
CA ALA A 106 -2.68 -42.42 -1.80
C ALA A 106 -2.31 -43.68 -1.02
N ALA A 107 -2.39 -43.67 0.32
CA ALA A 107 -2.15 -44.85 1.14
C ALA A 107 -3.22 -45.96 0.98
N PHE A 108 -4.37 -45.64 0.41
CA PHE A 108 -5.46 -46.58 0.12
C PHE A 108 -5.45 -47.05 -1.34
N ALA A 109 -4.71 -46.37 -2.23
CA ALA A 109 -4.67 -46.72 -3.65
C ALA A 109 -4.05 -48.10 -3.89
N GLY A 110 -4.59 -48.84 -4.87
CA GLY A 110 -4.06 -50.15 -5.25
C GLY A 110 -5.11 -51.15 -5.76
N ASP A 111 -6.39 -50.85 -5.52
CA ASP A 111 -7.52 -51.57 -6.12
C ASP A 111 -8.64 -50.56 -6.46
N GLU A 112 -9.69 -51.01 -7.13
CA GLU A 112 -10.78 -50.14 -7.60
C GLU A 112 -11.44 -49.36 -6.45
N THR A 113 -11.61 -49.98 -5.27
CA THR A 113 -12.19 -49.31 -4.09
C THR A 113 -11.25 -48.31 -3.48
N GLY A 114 -9.98 -48.66 -3.32
CA GLY A 114 -8.93 -47.79 -2.78
C GLY A 114 -8.65 -46.59 -3.68
N ASP A 115 -8.65 -46.74 -5.00
CA ASP A 115 -8.51 -45.68 -5.96
C ASP A 115 -9.68 -44.67 -5.87
N SER A 116 -10.90 -45.18 -5.66
CA SER A 116 -12.06 -44.33 -5.41
C SER A 116 -11.94 -43.52 -4.11
N VAL A 117 -11.46 -44.17 -3.04
CA VAL A 117 -11.17 -43.50 -1.75
C VAL A 117 -10.10 -42.40 -1.93
N ALA A 118 -8.99 -42.73 -2.62
CA ALA A 118 -7.93 -41.76 -2.93
C ALA A 118 -8.46 -40.55 -3.70
N GLY A 119 -9.35 -40.77 -4.66
CA GLY A 119 -10.04 -39.72 -5.42
C GLY A 119 -10.86 -38.81 -4.53
N VAL A 120 -11.60 -39.35 -3.56
CA VAL A 120 -12.39 -38.53 -2.59
C VAL A 120 -11.47 -37.65 -1.72
N PHE A 121 -10.37 -38.21 -1.19
CA PHE A 121 -9.40 -37.41 -0.42
C PHE A 121 -8.77 -36.32 -1.28
N GLY A 122 -8.43 -36.59 -2.54
CA GLY A 122 -7.93 -35.61 -3.48
C GLY A 122 -8.92 -34.47 -3.73
N LEU A 123 -10.19 -34.81 -3.95
CA LEU A 123 -11.27 -33.83 -4.14
C LEU A 123 -11.45 -32.94 -2.90
N ILE A 124 -11.47 -33.53 -1.71
CA ILE A 124 -11.58 -32.76 -0.45
C ILE A 124 -10.39 -31.81 -0.31
N GLY A 125 -9.17 -32.29 -0.58
CA GLY A 125 -7.96 -31.46 -0.56
C GLY A 125 -8.02 -30.28 -1.52
N MET A 126 -8.49 -30.49 -2.74
CA MET A 126 -8.66 -29.43 -3.74
C MET A 126 -9.74 -28.41 -3.33
N LEU A 127 -10.89 -28.87 -2.82
CA LEU A 127 -11.95 -28.00 -2.33
C LEU A 127 -11.48 -27.15 -1.15
N TYR A 128 -10.73 -27.73 -0.22
CA TYR A 128 -10.08 -27.01 0.87
C TYR A 128 -9.14 -25.92 0.33
N ALA A 129 -8.23 -26.26 -0.59
CA ALA A 129 -7.26 -25.33 -1.13
C ALA A 129 -7.95 -24.17 -1.87
N PHE A 130 -8.99 -24.45 -2.65
CA PHE A 130 -9.79 -23.45 -3.34
C PHE A 130 -10.51 -22.52 -2.36
N GLY A 131 -11.21 -23.10 -1.36
CA GLY A 131 -11.90 -22.31 -0.33
C GLY A 131 -10.94 -21.41 0.46
N MET A 132 -9.76 -21.95 0.85
CA MET A 132 -8.73 -21.18 1.54
C MET A 132 -8.13 -20.08 0.67
N ALA A 133 -7.93 -20.32 -0.62
CA ALA A 133 -7.43 -19.29 -1.54
C ALA A 133 -8.42 -18.11 -1.64
N ILE A 134 -9.72 -18.40 -1.79
CA ILE A 134 -10.78 -17.37 -1.80
C ILE A 134 -10.86 -16.66 -0.46
N PHE A 135 -10.82 -17.38 0.66
CA PHE A 135 -10.84 -16.79 2.00
C PHE A 135 -9.65 -15.84 2.24
N GLN A 136 -8.44 -16.26 1.86
CA GLN A 136 -7.26 -15.41 1.99
C GLN A 136 -7.33 -14.17 1.10
N LEU A 137 -7.85 -14.32 -0.12
CA LEU A 137 -8.08 -13.20 -1.04
C LEU A 137 -9.10 -12.21 -0.48
N TYR A 138 -10.20 -12.71 0.09
CA TYR A 138 -11.21 -11.89 0.75
C TYR A 138 -10.60 -11.11 1.93
N LYS A 139 -9.85 -11.79 2.79
CA LYS A 139 -9.14 -11.14 3.90
C LYS A 139 -8.15 -10.08 3.42
N GLU A 140 -7.34 -10.39 2.42
CA GLU A 140 -6.39 -9.43 1.86
C GLU A 140 -7.10 -8.20 1.30
N GLY A 141 -8.23 -8.37 0.60
CA GLY A 141 -9.02 -7.27 0.06
C GLY A 141 -9.66 -6.39 1.15
N THR A 142 -10.19 -6.99 2.21
CA THR A 142 -10.95 -6.27 3.25
C THR A 142 -10.09 -5.73 4.39
N THR A 143 -9.04 -6.44 4.77
CA THR A 143 -8.16 -6.07 5.90
C THR A 143 -6.75 -5.66 5.48
N GLY A 144 -6.41 -5.78 4.20
CA GLY A 144 -5.04 -5.62 3.70
C GLY A 144 -4.13 -6.80 4.01
N GLN A 145 -4.61 -7.84 4.70
CA GLN A 145 -3.77 -8.92 5.22
C GLN A 145 -4.33 -10.31 4.89
N SER A 146 -3.53 -11.15 4.21
CA SER A 146 -3.68 -12.61 4.27
C SER A 146 -3.21 -13.13 5.63
N ILE A 147 -3.37 -14.43 5.89
CA ILE A 147 -2.89 -15.05 7.14
C ILE A 147 -1.37 -14.91 7.26
N GLY A 148 -0.63 -15.23 6.19
CA GLY A 148 0.83 -15.10 6.17
C GLY A 148 1.30 -13.65 6.36
N LYS A 149 0.63 -12.68 5.74
CA LYS A 149 0.92 -11.25 5.94
C LYS A 149 0.69 -10.80 7.37
N LYS A 150 -0.39 -11.29 8.00
CA LYS A 150 -0.67 -11.00 9.41
C LYS A 150 0.42 -11.54 10.31
N ILE A 151 0.88 -12.78 10.08
CA ILE A 151 1.95 -13.42 10.88
C ILE A 151 3.26 -12.64 10.81
N VAL A 152 3.65 -12.18 9.62
CA VAL A 152 4.92 -11.43 9.45
C VAL A 152 4.79 -9.91 9.68
N GLY A 153 3.61 -9.42 10.06
CA GLY A 153 3.37 -8.01 10.38
C GLY A 153 3.47 -7.07 9.19
N ILE A 154 2.86 -7.44 8.06
CA ILE A 154 2.77 -6.56 6.87
C ILE A 154 1.33 -6.45 6.39
N SER A 155 1.02 -5.36 5.67
CA SER A 155 -0.32 -5.10 5.13
C SER A 155 -0.25 -4.45 3.76
N LEU A 156 -1.21 -4.78 2.89
CA LEU A 156 -1.37 -4.26 1.55
C LEU A 156 -2.34 -3.08 1.55
N HIS A 157 -1.92 -1.96 0.97
CA HIS A 157 -2.72 -0.74 0.92
C HIS A 157 -2.67 -0.11 -0.47
N ARG A 158 -3.67 0.70 -0.77
CA ARG A 158 -3.67 1.58 -1.94
C ARG A 158 -2.65 2.70 -1.71
N GLU A 159 -1.84 2.99 -2.72
CA GLU A 159 -0.78 3.98 -2.65
C GLU A 159 -1.31 5.40 -2.42
N ALA A 160 -2.46 5.73 -3.01
CA ALA A 160 -2.98 7.09 -3.03
C ALA A 160 -3.53 7.57 -1.67
N ASP A 161 -4.16 6.70 -0.90
CA ASP A 161 -4.90 7.06 0.32
C ASP A 161 -4.64 6.14 1.52
N GLY A 162 -3.84 5.08 1.34
CA GLY A 162 -3.58 4.11 2.40
C GLY A 162 -4.78 3.22 2.76
N ALA A 163 -5.87 3.26 1.99
CA ALA A 163 -7.03 2.43 2.22
C ALA A 163 -6.80 0.96 1.80
N THR A 164 -7.65 0.06 2.27
CA THR A 164 -7.70 -1.32 1.78
C THR A 164 -8.25 -1.37 0.35
N LEU A 165 -7.87 -2.40 -0.41
CA LEU A 165 -8.21 -2.49 -1.84
C LEU A 165 -9.65 -2.85 -2.12
N GLY A 166 -10.31 -3.58 -1.19
CA GLY A 166 -11.52 -4.33 -1.47
C GLY A 166 -11.25 -5.63 -2.25
N PHE A 167 -12.21 -6.56 -2.21
CA PHE A 167 -12.07 -7.90 -2.83
C PHE A 167 -11.74 -7.85 -4.32
N GLY A 168 -12.47 -7.00 -5.09
CA GLY A 168 -12.31 -6.93 -6.55
C GLY A 168 -10.90 -6.50 -6.97
N MET A 169 -10.35 -5.44 -6.38
CA MET A 169 -9.01 -4.97 -6.68
C MET A 169 -7.92 -5.93 -6.17
N ALA A 170 -8.14 -6.60 -5.03
CA ALA A 170 -7.26 -7.66 -4.57
C ALA A 170 -7.21 -8.83 -5.56
N PHE A 171 -8.35 -9.19 -6.15
CA PHE A 171 -8.43 -10.20 -7.21
C PHE A 171 -7.69 -9.76 -8.49
N VAL A 172 -7.95 -8.53 -8.97
CA VAL A 172 -7.23 -7.97 -10.13
C VAL A 172 -5.71 -7.99 -9.89
N ARG A 173 -5.27 -7.61 -8.68
CA ARG A 173 -3.85 -7.66 -8.32
C ARG A 173 -3.28 -9.09 -8.35
N LYS A 174 -4.04 -10.10 -7.91
CA LYS A 174 -3.62 -11.51 -8.04
C LYS A 174 -3.43 -11.91 -9.50
N LEU A 175 -4.32 -11.49 -10.39
CA LEU A 175 -4.14 -11.69 -11.83
C LEU A 175 -2.93 -10.93 -12.39
N ALA A 176 -2.72 -9.68 -11.95
CA ALA A 176 -1.60 -8.85 -12.38
C ALA A 176 -0.22 -9.47 -12.00
N HIS A 177 -0.15 -10.34 -10.99
CA HIS A 177 1.08 -11.10 -10.69
C HIS A 177 1.51 -12.06 -11.83
N ALA A 178 0.64 -12.32 -12.79
CA ALA A 178 1.05 -12.98 -14.04
C ALA A 178 2.14 -12.19 -14.77
N LEU A 179 2.10 -10.85 -14.73
CA LEU A 179 3.12 -9.98 -15.32
C LEU A 179 4.49 -10.17 -14.66
N ASP A 180 4.49 -10.37 -13.33
CA ASP A 180 5.72 -10.61 -12.57
C ASP A 180 6.40 -11.93 -13.00
N SER A 181 5.58 -12.94 -13.34
CA SER A 181 6.05 -14.26 -13.78
C SER A 181 6.44 -14.29 -15.26
N LEU A 182 5.63 -13.65 -16.13
CA LEU A 182 5.88 -13.57 -17.58
C LEU A 182 7.17 -12.83 -17.91
N SER A 183 7.58 -11.87 -17.09
CA SER A 183 8.84 -11.16 -17.21
C SER A 183 10.05 -11.93 -16.66
N CYS A 184 10.10 -13.24 -16.81
CA CYS A 184 11.15 -14.10 -16.27
C CYS A 184 11.35 -13.94 -14.75
N TYR A 185 10.25 -13.77 -14.01
CA TYR A 185 10.22 -13.53 -12.56
C TYR A 185 10.90 -12.23 -12.09
N LEU A 186 11.32 -11.36 -13.00
CA LEU A 186 11.93 -10.06 -12.65
C LEU A 186 10.97 -9.19 -11.83
N GLY A 187 9.68 -9.24 -12.10
CA GLY A 187 8.68 -8.49 -11.36
C GLY A 187 8.65 -8.86 -9.87
N TRP A 188 8.87 -10.13 -9.53
CA TRP A 188 8.95 -10.60 -8.14
C TRP A 188 10.22 -10.12 -7.41
N LEU A 189 11.31 -9.91 -8.15
CA LEU A 189 12.59 -9.40 -7.62
C LEU A 189 12.64 -7.87 -7.62
N TRP A 190 11.77 -7.20 -8.40
CA TRP A 190 11.76 -5.75 -8.58
C TRP A 190 11.76 -4.95 -7.26
N PRO A 191 11.05 -5.36 -6.19
CA PRO A 191 11.07 -4.67 -4.90
C PRO A 191 12.44 -4.57 -4.22
N LEU A 192 13.45 -5.31 -4.66
CA LEU A 192 14.81 -5.23 -4.09
C LEU A 192 15.46 -3.87 -4.34
N TRP A 193 15.23 -3.28 -5.52
CA TRP A 193 15.82 -2.00 -5.95
C TRP A 193 14.80 -0.89 -6.18
N ASP A 194 13.51 -1.20 -6.22
CA ASP A 194 12.47 -0.19 -6.37
C ASP A 194 12.34 0.70 -5.13
N SER A 195 12.22 2.01 -5.32
CA SER A 195 12.11 2.97 -4.20
C SER A 195 10.87 2.74 -3.34
N LYS A 196 9.75 2.36 -3.96
CA LYS A 196 8.48 2.05 -3.28
C LYS A 196 8.33 0.57 -2.94
N LYS A 197 9.36 -0.25 -3.19
CA LYS A 197 9.36 -1.69 -2.95
C LYS A 197 8.18 -2.41 -3.63
N GLN A 198 7.79 -1.98 -4.83
CA GLN A 198 6.66 -2.48 -5.58
C GLN A 198 7.09 -3.57 -6.57
N THR A 199 6.26 -4.63 -6.73
CA THR A 199 6.30 -5.55 -7.87
C THR A 199 5.66 -4.89 -9.10
N PHE A 200 5.71 -5.53 -10.26
CA PHE A 200 4.99 -5.02 -11.44
C PHE A 200 3.48 -5.02 -11.20
N ALA A 201 2.94 -6.07 -10.57
CA ALA A 201 1.54 -6.11 -10.16
C ALA A 201 1.18 -4.96 -9.21
N ASP A 202 2.04 -4.63 -8.25
CA ASP A 202 1.84 -3.50 -7.35
C ASP A 202 1.79 -2.18 -8.12
N LYS A 203 2.68 -1.97 -9.09
CA LYS A 203 2.71 -0.75 -9.93
C LYS A 203 1.45 -0.60 -10.76
N VAL A 204 1.01 -1.68 -11.43
CA VAL A 204 -0.22 -1.67 -12.24
C VAL A 204 -1.45 -1.38 -11.40
N CYS A 205 -1.50 -1.90 -10.18
CA CYS A 205 -2.64 -1.72 -9.26
C CYS A 205 -2.50 -0.51 -8.33
N SER A 206 -1.41 0.28 -8.43
CA SER A 206 -1.11 1.42 -7.56
C SER A 206 -1.21 1.05 -6.07
N THR A 207 -0.49 0.00 -5.68
CA THR A 207 -0.51 -0.57 -4.32
C THR A 207 0.87 -0.60 -3.70
N VAL A 208 0.92 -0.54 -2.37
CA VAL A 208 2.13 -0.66 -1.58
C VAL A 208 1.92 -1.65 -0.44
N VAL A 209 3.00 -2.30 -0.02
CA VAL A 209 2.97 -3.16 1.17
C VAL A 209 3.78 -2.49 2.26
N VAL A 210 3.15 -2.28 3.41
CA VAL A 210 3.75 -1.59 4.56
C VAL A 210 3.94 -2.56 5.73
N LYS A 211 4.82 -2.20 6.66
CA LYS A 211 4.93 -2.89 7.95
C LYS A 211 3.83 -2.39 8.86
N VAL A 212 3.15 -3.32 9.54
CA VAL A 212 2.22 -3.00 10.63
C VAL A 212 2.73 -3.67 11.90
N ASN A 213 2.64 -3.00 13.04
CA ASN A 213 3.01 -3.61 14.30
C ASN A 213 2.08 -4.79 14.56
N SER A 214 2.65 -5.94 14.90
CA SER A 214 1.90 -7.17 15.23
C SER A 214 1.17 -7.11 16.58
N ASN A 215 1.09 -5.93 17.21
CA ASN A 215 0.40 -5.71 18.47
C ASN A 215 -1.01 -5.18 18.18
N GLY A 216 -1.93 -6.10 17.96
CA GLY A 216 -3.36 -5.88 17.86
C GLY A 216 -4.10 -7.19 18.04
#